data_9333babcbe936de21decfaef7821f7f5
#
_entry.id   9333babcbe936de21decfaef7821f7f5
#
_cell.length_a   1.000
_cell.length_b   1.000
_cell.length_c   1.000
_cell.angle_alpha   90.00
_cell.angle_beta   90.00
_cell.angle_gamma   90.00
#
_symmetry.space_group_name_H-M   'P 1'
#
loop_
_entity.id
_entity.type
_entity.pdbx_description
1 polymer ?
#
loop_
_entity_poly.entity_id
_entity_poly.type
_entity_poly.pdbx_seq_one_letter_code
_entity_poly.pdbx_strand_id
1 'polypeptide(L)'
;MTAATRPRPVAIDTDPGIDDALALMLALRSPELRVELLTTVAGNVPVPMATANARRILALLAPPVWPAVAQGLGRPLRRPLHTATAFHNNDGLGGVTHLRHADGSPCYPVLEQPAAHRQAVQRLLQVVQRYGRDLTVIALGPLTNIARAIQLAPALMQQLGRLVIMGGAIGVPGNVSPVAEFNIFVDPHAADVVFRAGLPITLVPLDVTTQVRLTRDFLQHAGQGSATPLMSAVHDLTQQPLHSQGEGMAMHDPLAVAVAIDPSLVTCTALPVCTETRGPHTIGMTVADRRPSAYWRSDMPRLEVALEVDTARVLKLFATRVLT
;
A
#
# COMPACT_ATOMS: atom_id res chain seq x y z
N MET A 1 8.12 -20.10 26.66
CA MET A 1 8.36 -18.67 26.34
C MET A 1 8.96 -18.64 24.93
N THR A 2 8.15 -18.36 23.91
CA THR A 2 8.63 -18.15 22.55
C THR A 2 9.51 -16.89 22.56
N ALA A 3 10.75 -17.00 22.07
CA ALA A 3 11.65 -15.87 21.92
C ALA A 3 10.91 -14.76 21.16
N ALA A 4 10.79 -13.58 21.77
CA ALA A 4 10.19 -12.42 21.11
C ALA A 4 11.02 -12.13 19.86
N THR A 5 10.47 -12.42 18.69
CA THR A 5 11.13 -12.13 17.41
C THR A 5 11.31 -10.63 17.31
N ARG A 6 12.55 -10.19 17.01
CA ARG A 6 12.87 -8.76 16.86
C ARG A 6 11.98 -8.16 15.76
N PRO A 7 11.33 -6.99 16.00
CA PRO A 7 10.51 -6.35 14.97
C PRO A 7 11.31 -6.11 13.68
N ARG A 8 10.72 -6.46 12.54
CA ARG A 8 11.35 -6.31 11.22
C ARG A 8 11.34 -4.85 10.79
N PRO A 9 12.48 -4.28 10.35
CA PRO A 9 12.50 -2.92 9.80
C PRO A 9 11.72 -2.89 8.48
N VAL A 10 10.80 -1.92 8.36
CA VAL A 10 10.02 -1.72 7.14
C VAL A 10 10.05 -0.27 6.68
N ALA A 11 10.04 -0.07 5.37
CA ALA A 11 9.71 1.22 4.75
C ALA A 11 8.41 1.05 3.96
N ILE A 12 7.51 2.04 4.05
CA ILE A 12 6.22 2.01 3.35
C ILE A 12 6.19 3.16 2.36
N ASP A 13 5.94 2.85 1.08
CA ASP A 13 5.72 3.83 0.01
C ASP A 13 4.22 3.86 -0.31
N THR A 14 3.57 5.02 -0.16
CA THR A 14 2.11 5.13 -0.06
C THR A 14 1.62 6.45 -0.66
N ASP A 15 0.38 6.50 -1.13
CA ASP A 15 -0.30 7.71 -1.65
C ASP A 15 -1.61 8.00 -0.89
N PRO A 16 -1.56 8.20 0.45
CA PRO A 16 -2.63 7.96 1.39
C PRO A 16 -4.02 8.36 0.92
N GLY A 17 -4.76 7.30 0.53
CA GLY A 17 -6.19 7.23 0.39
C GLY A 17 -6.83 6.60 1.63
N ILE A 18 -8.08 6.15 1.51
CA ILE A 18 -8.84 5.56 2.63
C ILE A 18 -8.23 4.24 3.06
N ASP A 19 -7.92 3.35 2.12
CA ASP A 19 -7.33 2.03 2.39
C ASP A 19 -5.87 2.10 2.80
N ASP A 20 -5.07 3.03 2.23
CA ASP A 20 -3.74 3.37 2.76
C ASP A 20 -3.82 3.76 4.25
N ALA A 21 -4.80 4.58 4.63
CA ALA A 21 -4.96 4.98 6.02
C ALA A 21 -5.15 3.77 6.93
N LEU A 22 -6.02 2.82 6.54
CA LEU A 22 -6.24 1.57 7.26
C LEU A 22 -4.98 0.69 7.28
N ALA A 23 -4.23 0.66 6.18
CA ALA A 23 -2.96 -0.07 6.07
C ALA A 23 -1.88 0.51 7.00
N LEU A 24 -1.75 1.84 7.06
CA LEU A 24 -0.83 2.50 7.98
C LEU A 24 -1.22 2.27 9.45
N MET A 25 -2.52 2.28 9.77
CA MET A 25 -3.01 1.90 11.10
C MET A 25 -2.58 0.48 11.45
N LEU A 26 -2.81 -0.48 10.55
CA LEU A 26 -2.40 -1.87 10.75
C LEU A 26 -0.89 -2.00 10.94
N ALA A 27 -0.08 -1.37 10.09
CA ALA A 27 1.38 -1.45 10.15
C ALA A 27 1.93 -0.89 11.47
N LEU A 28 1.47 0.31 11.88
CA LEU A 28 1.98 1.02 13.06
C LEU A 28 1.47 0.40 14.39
N ARG A 29 0.42 -0.39 14.35
CA ARG A 29 -0.13 -1.12 15.51
C ARG A 29 0.36 -2.57 15.59
N SER A 30 1.18 -3.01 14.63
CA SER A 30 1.67 -4.40 14.57
C SER A 30 3.08 -4.52 15.17
N PRO A 31 3.25 -5.21 16.30
CA PRO A 31 4.55 -5.32 16.99
C PRO A 31 5.59 -6.11 16.19
N GLU A 32 5.18 -6.84 15.15
CA GLU A 32 6.06 -7.55 14.24
C GLU A 32 6.84 -6.63 13.30
N LEU A 33 6.38 -5.39 13.13
CA LEU A 33 6.95 -4.40 12.23
C LEU A 33 7.54 -3.22 13.01
N ARG A 34 8.65 -2.71 12.53
CA ARG A 34 9.20 -1.42 12.93
C ARG A 34 9.26 -0.52 11.71
N VAL A 35 8.30 0.41 11.62
CA VAL A 35 8.23 1.34 10.50
C VAL A 35 9.32 2.40 10.65
N GLU A 36 10.33 2.35 9.79
CA GLU A 36 11.49 3.25 9.80
C GLU A 36 11.26 4.50 8.94
N LEU A 37 10.49 4.32 7.85
CA LEU A 37 10.29 5.36 6.85
C LEU A 37 8.90 5.22 6.22
N LEU A 38 8.21 6.34 6.09
CA LEU A 38 7.07 6.53 5.19
C LEU A 38 7.51 7.43 4.05
N THR A 39 7.47 6.93 2.82
CA THR A 39 7.62 7.74 1.61
C THR A 39 6.26 7.94 0.98
N THR A 40 6.01 9.12 0.42
CA THR A 40 4.76 9.39 -0.27
C THR A 40 4.98 9.57 -1.76
N VAL A 41 3.99 9.17 -2.55
CA VAL A 41 3.98 9.28 -4.01
C VAL A 41 2.65 9.89 -4.47
N ALA A 42 2.61 10.45 -5.67
CA ALA A 42 1.34 10.87 -6.26
C ALA A 42 0.60 9.69 -6.86
N GLY A 43 -0.66 9.53 -6.54
CA GLY A 43 -1.54 8.48 -7.01
C GLY A 43 -2.99 8.83 -6.66
N ASN A 44 -3.55 8.30 -5.58
CA ASN A 44 -4.90 8.59 -5.12
C ASN A 44 -5.17 10.11 -5.06
N VAL A 45 -4.17 10.85 -4.60
CA VAL A 45 -4.17 12.32 -4.52
C VAL A 45 -2.81 12.88 -4.95
N PRO A 46 -2.69 14.20 -5.23
CA PRO A 46 -1.41 14.84 -5.43
C PRO A 46 -0.46 14.67 -4.23
N VAL A 47 0.85 14.49 -4.48
CA VAL A 47 1.83 14.13 -3.44
C VAL A 47 1.90 15.08 -2.23
N PRO A 48 1.65 16.40 -2.31
CA PRO A 48 1.59 17.24 -1.12
C PRO A 48 0.44 16.84 -0.19
N MET A 49 -0.71 16.48 -0.76
CA MET A 49 -1.87 16.00 -0.01
C MET A 49 -1.61 14.61 0.56
N ALA A 50 -1.03 13.68 -0.21
CA ALA A 50 -0.59 12.38 0.27
C ALA A 50 0.33 12.51 1.50
N THR A 51 1.29 13.44 1.45
CA THR A 51 2.19 13.71 2.58
C THR A 51 1.45 14.28 3.79
N ALA A 52 0.51 15.20 3.57
CA ALA A 52 -0.33 15.74 4.66
C ALA A 52 -1.19 14.63 5.29
N ASN A 53 -1.76 13.74 4.48
CA ASN A 53 -2.58 12.61 4.94
C ASN A 53 -1.76 11.61 5.75
N ALA A 54 -0.56 11.23 5.29
CA ALA A 54 0.35 10.39 6.08
C ALA A 54 0.62 10.98 7.48
N ARG A 55 0.82 12.29 7.57
CA ARG A 55 1.04 13.01 8.83
C ARG A 55 -0.21 13.07 9.72
N ARG A 56 -1.42 13.17 9.13
CA ARG A 56 -2.68 13.07 9.88
C ARG A 56 -2.83 11.72 10.56
N ILE A 57 -2.54 10.65 9.80
CA ILE A 57 -2.61 9.28 10.32
C ILE A 57 -1.59 9.07 11.44
N LEU A 58 -0.37 9.58 11.28
CA LEU A 58 0.63 9.55 12.35
C LEU A 58 0.20 10.34 13.59
N ALA A 59 -0.41 11.53 13.41
CA ALA A 59 -0.95 12.32 14.51
C ALA A 59 -2.02 11.57 15.29
N LEU A 60 -2.94 10.92 14.57
CA LEU A 60 -4.00 10.10 15.16
C LEU A 60 -3.45 8.92 15.97
N LEU A 61 -2.44 8.23 15.43
CA LEU A 61 -1.89 7.01 16.03
C LEU A 61 -0.91 7.30 17.16
N ALA A 62 -0.22 8.45 17.12
CA ALA A 62 0.83 8.84 18.06
C ALA A 62 1.76 7.67 18.44
N PRO A 63 2.41 7.01 17.45
CA PRO A 63 3.17 5.80 17.71
C PRO A 63 4.33 6.08 18.66
N PRO A 64 4.75 5.12 19.52
CA PRO A 64 5.84 5.32 20.47
C PRO A 64 7.19 5.63 19.79
N VAL A 65 7.37 5.15 18.55
CA VAL A 65 8.51 5.48 17.70
C VAL A 65 7.97 6.04 16.39
N TRP A 66 8.28 7.31 16.13
CA TRP A 66 7.81 8.01 14.95
C TRP A 66 8.66 7.66 13.72
N PRO A 67 8.06 7.13 12.64
CA PRO A 67 8.78 6.95 11.39
C PRO A 67 9.13 8.32 10.77
N ALA A 68 10.25 8.36 10.04
CA ALA A 68 10.53 9.51 9.19
C ALA A 68 9.50 9.58 8.05
N VAL A 69 9.00 10.79 7.72
CA VAL A 69 8.12 11.00 6.56
C VAL A 69 8.89 11.77 5.49
N ALA A 70 8.90 11.25 4.27
CA ALA A 70 9.57 11.89 3.14
C ALA A 70 8.65 11.99 1.92
N GLN A 71 8.46 13.22 1.43
CA GLN A 71 7.70 13.48 0.21
C GLN A 71 8.50 13.01 -1.01
N GLY A 72 7.84 12.26 -1.91
CA GLY A 72 8.42 11.70 -3.11
C GLY A 72 7.95 12.38 -4.39
N LEU A 73 7.86 11.58 -5.44
CA LEU A 73 7.60 12.06 -6.79
C LEU A 73 6.12 12.42 -6.97
N GLY A 74 5.90 13.59 -7.55
CA GLY A 74 4.56 14.14 -7.82
C GLY A 74 4.01 13.81 -9.21
N ARG A 75 4.74 13.01 -10.00
CA ARG A 75 4.34 12.65 -11.38
C ARG A 75 4.86 11.26 -11.72
N PRO A 76 4.09 10.46 -12.48
CA PRO A 76 4.54 9.24 -13.11
C PRO A 76 5.77 9.48 -14.02
N LEU A 77 6.55 8.43 -14.30
CA LEU A 77 7.80 8.53 -15.09
C LEU A 77 7.56 9.13 -16.48
N ARG A 78 6.45 8.78 -17.15
CA ARG A 78 6.21 9.17 -18.56
C ARG A 78 4.79 9.62 -18.86
N ARG A 79 3.85 9.52 -17.94
CA ARG A 79 2.44 9.83 -18.17
C ARG A 79 1.97 11.02 -17.34
N PRO A 80 0.88 11.69 -17.74
CA PRO A 80 0.18 12.57 -16.83
C PRO A 80 -0.35 11.79 -15.62
N LEU A 81 -0.44 12.47 -14.47
CA LEU A 81 -1.00 11.90 -13.26
C LEU A 81 -2.50 11.69 -13.42
N HIS A 82 -2.97 10.50 -13.07
CA HIS A 82 -4.37 10.20 -12.81
C HIS A 82 -4.55 10.07 -11.31
N THR A 83 -5.60 10.68 -10.75
CA THR A 83 -5.94 10.57 -9.33
C THR A 83 -7.23 9.82 -9.13
N ALA A 84 -7.43 9.26 -7.93
CA ALA A 84 -8.63 8.52 -7.55
C ALA A 84 -9.58 9.36 -6.65
N THR A 85 -9.62 10.68 -6.83
CA THR A 85 -10.45 11.58 -6.01
C THR A 85 -11.96 11.28 -6.10
N ALA A 86 -12.41 10.66 -7.19
CA ALA A 86 -13.80 10.19 -7.30
C ALA A 86 -14.14 9.11 -6.27
N PHE A 87 -13.16 8.30 -5.85
CA PHE A 87 -13.33 7.23 -4.87
C PHE A 87 -12.96 7.69 -3.45
N HIS A 88 -11.81 8.36 -3.30
CA HIS A 88 -11.26 8.76 -1.99
C HIS A 88 -11.72 10.15 -1.53
N ASN A 89 -12.61 10.82 -2.29
CA ASN A 89 -12.98 12.22 -2.14
C ASN A 89 -11.80 13.17 -2.42
N ASN A 90 -12.09 14.48 -2.49
CA ASN A 90 -11.10 15.51 -2.83
C ASN A 90 -9.95 15.62 -1.82
N ASP A 91 -10.17 15.20 -0.58
CA ASP A 91 -9.15 15.17 0.47
C ASP A 91 -8.37 13.84 0.54
N GLY A 92 -8.76 12.85 -0.23
CA GLY A 92 -8.17 11.51 -0.25
C GLY A 92 -8.59 10.62 0.93
N LEU A 93 -9.30 11.14 1.91
CA LEU A 93 -9.64 10.45 3.16
C LEU A 93 -11.15 10.40 3.41
N GLY A 94 -11.96 10.37 2.34
CA GLY A 94 -13.41 10.24 2.48
C GLY A 94 -14.13 11.48 3.04
N GLY A 95 -13.48 12.64 3.06
CA GLY A 95 -14.03 13.90 3.60
C GLY A 95 -13.70 14.17 5.06
N VAL A 96 -12.96 13.29 5.73
CA VAL A 96 -12.68 13.43 7.19
C VAL A 96 -11.85 14.68 7.53
N THR A 97 -11.12 15.24 6.58
CA THR A 97 -10.34 16.46 6.82
C THR A 97 -11.22 17.70 7.10
N HIS A 98 -12.50 17.62 6.79
CA HIS A 98 -13.50 18.69 7.07
C HIS A 98 -14.18 18.52 8.43
N LEU A 99 -14.03 17.39 9.11
CA LEU A 99 -14.63 17.14 10.41
C LEU A 99 -14.00 18.03 11.47
N ARG A 100 -14.87 18.57 12.34
CA ARG A 100 -14.49 19.49 13.41
C ARG A 100 -15.10 19.05 14.75
N HIS A 101 -14.36 19.28 15.81
CA HIS A 101 -14.89 19.21 17.16
C HIS A 101 -15.87 20.37 17.44
N ALA A 102 -16.58 20.31 18.56
CA ALA A 102 -17.54 21.34 18.97
C ALA A 102 -16.88 22.73 19.15
N ASP A 103 -15.60 22.78 19.47
CA ASP A 103 -14.81 24.01 19.61
C ASP A 103 -14.25 24.53 18.26
N GLY A 104 -14.56 23.88 17.15
CA GLY A 104 -14.11 24.24 15.80
C GLY A 104 -12.72 23.72 15.41
N SER A 105 -11.99 23.07 16.32
CA SER A 105 -10.70 22.46 16.01
C SER A 105 -10.86 21.25 15.09
N PRO A 106 -9.88 20.94 14.20
CA PRO A 106 -9.97 19.78 13.31
C PRO A 106 -9.92 18.47 14.09
N CYS A 107 -10.81 17.51 13.75
CA CYS A 107 -10.79 16.17 14.34
C CYS A 107 -9.52 15.40 13.93
N TYR A 108 -9.00 15.67 12.74
CA TYR A 108 -7.80 15.03 12.18
C TYR A 108 -6.76 16.08 11.76
N PRO A 109 -6.00 16.65 12.72
CA PRO A 109 -5.00 17.69 12.43
C PRO A 109 -3.78 17.10 11.70
N VAL A 110 -3.10 17.93 10.91
CA VAL A 110 -1.80 17.58 10.34
C VAL A 110 -0.73 17.84 11.39
N LEU A 111 0.19 16.87 11.57
CA LEU A 111 1.41 17.15 12.34
C LEU A 111 2.27 18.19 11.64
N GLU A 112 2.58 19.26 12.35
CA GLU A 112 3.56 20.24 11.93
C GLU A 112 4.98 19.68 12.17
N GLN A 113 5.48 18.92 11.24
CA GLN A 113 6.89 18.53 11.17
C GLN A 113 7.51 19.05 9.89
N PRO A 114 8.78 19.50 9.90
CA PRO A 114 9.45 19.89 8.68
C PRO A 114 9.45 18.70 7.71
N ALA A 115 8.72 18.80 6.60
CA ALA A 115 8.80 17.80 5.56
C ALA A 115 10.19 17.90 4.93
N ALA A 116 10.88 16.80 4.84
CA ALA A 116 12.00 16.69 3.91
C ALA A 116 11.43 16.72 2.49
N HIS A 117 11.22 17.93 1.93
CA HIS A 117 10.68 18.09 0.60
C HIS A 117 11.53 17.31 -0.42
N ARG A 118 10.88 16.47 -1.24
CA ARG A 118 11.46 15.75 -2.40
C ARG A 118 12.67 14.85 -2.09
N GLN A 119 12.71 14.18 -0.94
CA GLN A 119 13.82 13.32 -0.55
C GLN A 119 13.45 11.83 -0.39
N ALA A 120 12.23 11.42 -0.77
CA ALA A 120 11.77 10.04 -0.57
C ALA A 120 12.72 8.99 -1.15
N VAL A 121 13.16 9.18 -2.39
CA VAL A 121 14.06 8.24 -3.08
C VAL A 121 15.40 8.13 -2.37
N GLN A 122 16.01 9.26 -1.98
CA GLN A 122 17.27 9.27 -1.24
C GLN A 122 17.14 8.63 0.14
N ARG A 123 16.03 8.93 0.86
CA ARG A 123 15.74 8.31 2.16
C ARG A 123 15.53 6.81 2.05
N LEU A 124 14.81 6.37 1.01
CA LEU A 124 14.62 4.95 0.74
C LEU A 124 15.99 4.25 0.52
N LEU A 125 16.86 4.83 -0.32
CA LEU A 125 18.19 4.29 -0.56
C LEU A 125 19.03 4.24 0.74
N GLN A 126 18.95 5.26 1.61
CA GLN A 126 19.62 5.24 2.91
C GLN A 126 19.11 4.11 3.82
N VAL A 127 17.81 3.86 3.84
CA VAL A 127 17.22 2.78 4.65
C VAL A 127 17.61 1.41 4.07
N VAL A 128 17.62 1.25 2.72
CA VAL A 128 18.12 0.04 2.08
C VAL A 128 19.60 -0.18 2.41
N GLN A 129 20.43 0.86 2.36
CA GLN A 129 21.86 0.77 2.73
C GLN A 129 22.05 0.36 4.19
N ARG A 130 21.16 0.84 5.08
CA ARG A 130 21.26 0.56 6.52
C ARG A 130 20.86 -0.87 6.89
N TYR A 131 19.82 -1.40 6.26
CA TYR A 131 19.20 -2.67 6.68
C TYR A 131 19.39 -3.81 5.68
N GLY A 132 19.63 -3.50 4.40
CA GLY A 132 19.90 -4.50 3.37
C GLY A 132 18.86 -5.60 3.34
N ARG A 133 19.30 -6.85 3.52
CA ARG A 133 18.46 -8.06 3.48
C ARG A 133 17.42 -8.15 4.60
N ASP A 134 17.57 -7.40 5.66
CA ASP A 134 16.59 -7.38 6.76
C ASP A 134 15.41 -6.45 6.45
N LEU A 135 15.54 -5.53 5.48
CA LEU A 135 14.50 -4.57 5.13
C LEU A 135 13.40 -5.21 4.29
N THR A 136 12.16 -4.95 4.68
CA THR A 136 11.00 -5.11 3.80
C THR A 136 10.50 -3.74 3.37
N VAL A 137 10.36 -3.52 2.06
CA VAL A 137 9.63 -2.37 1.50
C VAL A 137 8.21 -2.82 1.18
N ILE A 138 7.22 -2.02 1.59
CA ILE A 138 5.81 -2.23 1.29
C ILE A 138 5.39 -1.06 0.39
N ALA A 139 5.07 -1.34 -0.87
CA ALA A 139 4.59 -0.35 -1.83
C ALA A 139 3.08 -0.48 -1.96
N LEU A 140 2.36 0.55 -1.52
CA LEU A 140 0.90 0.63 -1.52
C LEU A 140 0.38 1.52 -2.66
N GLY A 141 1.20 2.46 -3.13
CA GLY A 141 0.88 3.36 -4.24
C GLY A 141 1.61 3.06 -5.55
N PRO A 142 1.50 3.95 -6.55
CA PRO A 142 2.22 3.83 -7.81
C PRO A 142 3.73 3.72 -7.62
N LEU A 143 4.38 2.82 -8.36
CA LEU A 143 5.77 2.39 -8.12
C LEU A 143 6.84 3.41 -8.53
N THR A 144 6.49 4.67 -8.73
CA THR A 144 7.37 5.72 -9.26
C THR A 144 8.60 5.96 -8.40
N ASN A 145 8.46 6.03 -7.07
CA ASN A 145 9.59 6.21 -6.15
C ASN A 145 10.53 5.00 -6.17
N ILE A 146 9.97 3.79 -6.16
CA ILE A 146 10.71 2.51 -6.17
C ILE A 146 11.50 2.38 -7.48
N ALA A 147 10.84 2.61 -8.62
CA ALA A 147 11.48 2.58 -9.94
C ALA A 147 12.63 3.60 -10.02
N ARG A 148 12.44 4.80 -9.47
CA ARG A 148 13.47 5.82 -9.45
C ARG A 148 14.67 5.43 -8.56
N ALA A 149 14.42 4.79 -7.42
CA ALA A 149 15.49 4.25 -6.57
C ALA A 149 16.29 3.17 -7.30
N ILE A 150 15.62 2.24 -8.01
CA ILE A 150 16.27 1.22 -8.84
C ILE A 150 17.13 1.84 -9.94
N GLN A 151 16.60 2.84 -10.65
CA GLN A 151 17.33 3.54 -11.73
C GLN A 151 18.58 4.27 -11.21
N LEU A 152 18.51 4.86 -10.02
CA LEU A 152 19.61 5.62 -9.44
C LEU A 152 20.70 4.74 -8.81
N ALA A 153 20.32 3.65 -8.18
CA ALA A 153 21.24 2.80 -7.44
C ALA A 153 20.87 1.30 -7.56
N PRO A 154 20.94 0.71 -8.76
CA PRO A 154 20.47 -0.66 -8.98
C PRO A 154 21.21 -1.68 -8.10
N ALA A 155 22.52 -1.57 -7.96
CA ALA A 155 23.32 -2.48 -7.12
C ALA A 155 22.96 -2.39 -5.63
N LEU A 156 22.59 -1.21 -5.15
CA LEU A 156 22.13 -1.03 -3.77
C LEU A 156 20.73 -1.63 -3.59
N MET A 157 19.81 -1.39 -4.52
CA MET A 157 18.47 -1.95 -4.45
C MET A 157 18.46 -3.49 -4.50
N GLN A 158 19.45 -4.14 -5.13
CA GLN A 158 19.63 -5.60 -5.08
C GLN A 158 19.94 -6.14 -3.68
N GLN A 159 20.27 -5.28 -2.72
CA GLN A 159 20.46 -5.68 -1.32
C GLN A 159 19.14 -5.74 -0.54
N LEU A 160 18.02 -5.31 -1.13
CA LEU A 160 16.72 -5.35 -0.48
C LEU A 160 16.31 -6.79 -0.15
N GLY A 161 15.80 -7.00 1.07
CA GLY A 161 15.37 -8.32 1.53
C GLY A 161 14.03 -8.75 0.93
N ARG A 162 13.06 -7.83 0.85
CA ARG A 162 11.72 -8.10 0.30
C ARG A 162 11.03 -6.82 -0.16
N LEU A 163 10.28 -6.92 -1.26
CA LEU A 163 9.38 -5.88 -1.74
C LEU A 163 7.97 -6.47 -1.86
N VAL A 164 7.04 -6.01 -1.01
CA VAL A 164 5.63 -6.36 -1.09
C VAL A 164 4.91 -5.25 -1.82
N ILE A 165 4.21 -5.57 -2.90
CA ILE A 165 3.52 -4.59 -3.75
C ILE A 165 2.02 -4.87 -3.74
N MET A 166 1.21 -3.89 -3.33
CA MET A 166 -0.19 -3.85 -3.69
C MET A 166 -0.32 -3.35 -5.13
N GLY A 167 -0.86 -4.15 -6.02
CA GLY A 167 -1.08 -3.73 -7.40
C GLY A 167 -1.29 -4.87 -8.38
N GLY A 168 -1.85 -4.52 -9.52
CA GLY A 168 -2.07 -5.44 -10.63
C GLY A 168 -3.37 -6.24 -10.55
N ALA A 169 -3.74 -6.79 -11.71
CA ALA A 169 -4.86 -7.72 -11.90
C ALA A 169 -4.40 -8.81 -12.87
N ILE A 170 -4.40 -10.07 -12.43
CA ILE A 170 -3.82 -11.19 -13.18
C ILE A 170 -4.90 -12.04 -13.84
N GLY A 171 -5.86 -12.52 -13.07
CA GLY A 171 -6.95 -13.38 -13.54
C GLY A 171 -8.33 -12.76 -13.36
N VAL A 172 -8.40 -11.52 -12.93
CA VAL A 172 -9.63 -10.76 -12.67
C VAL A 172 -9.62 -9.44 -13.45
N PRO A 173 -10.78 -8.79 -13.64
CA PRO A 173 -10.84 -7.45 -14.23
C PRO A 173 -10.04 -6.42 -13.42
N GLY A 174 -9.61 -5.35 -14.08
CA GLY A 174 -9.06 -4.18 -13.41
C GLY A 174 -10.14 -3.37 -12.67
N ASN A 175 -9.69 -2.37 -11.90
CA ASN A 175 -10.57 -1.45 -11.17
C ASN A 175 -10.58 -0.03 -11.74
N VAL A 176 -9.61 0.34 -12.58
CA VAL A 176 -9.55 1.65 -13.25
C VAL A 176 -9.79 1.54 -14.75
N SER A 177 -9.53 0.40 -15.34
CA SER A 177 -9.92 0.04 -16.69
C SER A 177 -10.32 -1.45 -16.71
N PRO A 178 -10.88 -1.97 -17.81
CA PRO A 178 -11.24 -3.40 -17.87
C PRO A 178 -10.11 -4.37 -17.54
N VAL A 179 -8.86 -3.95 -17.68
CA VAL A 179 -7.68 -4.84 -17.55
C VAL A 179 -6.61 -4.32 -16.59
N ALA A 180 -6.72 -3.09 -16.08
CA ALA A 180 -5.67 -2.48 -15.28
C ALA A 180 -6.15 -2.15 -13.86
N GLU A 181 -5.29 -2.48 -12.90
CA GLU A 181 -5.38 -2.01 -11.53
C GLU A 181 -4.76 -0.59 -11.43
N PHE A 182 -5.27 0.22 -10.49
CA PHE A 182 -4.99 1.64 -10.40
C PHE A 182 -3.51 1.98 -10.24
N ASN A 183 -2.79 1.38 -9.31
CA ASN A 183 -1.37 1.68 -9.06
C ASN A 183 -0.50 1.42 -10.30
N ILE A 184 -0.75 0.27 -10.96
CA ILE A 184 -0.03 -0.08 -12.19
C ILE A 184 -0.48 0.82 -13.36
N PHE A 185 -1.76 1.18 -13.42
CA PHE A 185 -2.27 2.09 -14.46
C PHE A 185 -1.69 3.49 -14.34
N VAL A 186 -1.55 4.03 -13.13
CA VAL A 186 -0.98 5.38 -12.91
C VAL A 186 0.44 5.47 -13.44
N ASP A 187 1.31 4.49 -13.13
CA ASP A 187 2.68 4.48 -13.67
C ASP A 187 3.11 3.08 -14.17
N PRO A 188 2.61 2.65 -15.34
CA PRO A 188 2.97 1.36 -15.91
C PRO A 188 4.44 1.27 -16.29
N HIS A 189 5.11 2.41 -16.57
CA HIS A 189 6.53 2.42 -16.86
C HIS A 189 7.38 2.18 -15.60
N ALA A 190 6.94 2.70 -14.46
CA ALA A 190 7.57 2.39 -13.18
C ALA A 190 7.38 0.91 -12.81
N ALA A 191 6.17 0.37 -13.01
CA ALA A 191 5.88 -1.03 -12.78
C ALA A 191 6.77 -1.94 -13.67
N ASP A 192 6.94 -1.63 -14.95
CA ASP A 192 7.82 -2.39 -15.86
C ASP A 192 9.29 -2.37 -15.37
N VAL A 193 9.80 -1.23 -14.91
CA VAL A 193 11.14 -1.11 -14.32
C VAL A 193 11.27 -2.00 -13.08
N VAL A 194 10.28 -1.96 -12.18
CA VAL A 194 10.31 -2.70 -10.92
C VAL A 194 10.21 -4.21 -11.16
N PHE A 195 9.28 -4.66 -11.99
CA PHE A 195 9.07 -6.08 -12.26
C PHE A 195 10.26 -6.73 -12.97
N ARG A 196 11.01 -5.96 -13.76
CA ARG A 196 12.24 -6.43 -14.44
C ARG A 196 13.51 -6.34 -13.60
N ALA A 197 13.43 -5.72 -12.41
CA ALA A 197 14.63 -5.45 -11.61
C ALA A 197 15.24 -6.69 -10.93
N GLY A 198 14.59 -7.85 -10.95
CA GLY A 198 15.09 -9.07 -10.28
C GLY A 198 15.12 -8.97 -8.76
N LEU A 199 14.28 -8.11 -8.17
CA LEU A 199 14.13 -7.99 -6.72
C LEU A 199 13.25 -9.12 -6.16
N PRO A 200 13.36 -9.46 -4.86
CA PRO A 200 12.48 -10.42 -4.21
C PRO A 200 11.08 -9.82 -3.98
N ILE A 201 10.23 -9.86 -5.01
CA ILE A 201 8.91 -9.24 -5.05
C ILE A 201 7.83 -10.25 -4.67
N THR A 202 6.94 -9.84 -3.75
CA THR A 202 5.63 -10.44 -3.53
C THR A 202 4.58 -9.47 -4.08
N LEU A 203 3.86 -9.87 -5.12
CA LEU A 203 2.79 -9.09 -5.73
C LEU A 203 1.45 -9.51 -5.10
N VAL A 204 0.69 -8.55 -4.61
CA VAL A 204 -0.63 -8.74 -3.97
C VAL A 204 -1.68 -8.06 -4.86
N PRO A 205 -2.20 -8.77 -5.90
CA PRO A 205 -3.06 -8.20 -6.92
C PRO A 205 -4.54 -8.19 -6.51
N LEU A 206 -5.38 -7.60 -7.36
CA LEU A 206 -6.85 -7.60 -7.19
C LEU A 206 -7.44 -9.01 -7.06
N ASP A 207 -6.76 -10.03 -7.59
CA ASP A 207 -7.15 -11.44 -7.48
C ASP A 207 -7.40 -11.88 -6.04
N VAL A 208 -6.67 -11.33 -5.09
CA VAL A 208 -6.80 -11.62 -3.66
C VAL A 208 -7.38 -10.45 -2.87
N THR A 209 -7.05 -9.20 -3.22
CA THR A 209 -7.45 -8.05 -2.40
C THR A 209 -8.95 -7.78 -2.46
N THR A 210 -9.62 -8.09 -3.58
CA THR A 210 -11.08 -7.96 -3.72
C THR A 210 -11.88 -8.96 -2.89
N GLN A 211 -11.24 -10.05 -2.46
CA GLN A 211 -11.86 -11.07 -1.61
C GLN A 211 -11.91 -10.66 -0.14
N VAL A 212 -10.99 -9.79 0.31
CA VAL A 212 -10.94 -9.30 1.70
C VAL A 212 -11.76 -8.03 1.81
N ARG A 213 -12.95 -8.11 2.40
CA ARG A 213 -13.88 -6.98 2.43
C ARG A 213 -14.22 -6.57 3.86
N LEU A 214 -14.09 -5.28 4.12
CA LEU A 214 -14.55 -4.65 5.34
C LEU A 214 -16.02 -4.29 5.17
N THR A 215 -16.91 -4.96 5.93
CA THR A 215 -18.35 -4.71 5.89
C THR A 215 -18.81 -3.94 7.10
N ARG A 216 -20.02 -3.33 7.02
CA ARG A 216 -20.65 -2.68 8.19
C ARG A 216 -20.88 -3.66 9.32
N ASP A 217 -21.38 -4.85 9.00
CA ASP A 217 -21.65 -5.90 9.97
C ASP A 217 -20.36 -6.32 10.69
N PHE A 218 -19.27 -6.46 9.95
CA PHE A 218 -17.97 -6.79 10.53
C PHE A 218 -17.52 -5.68 11.51
N LEU A 219 -17.60 -4.40 11.12
CA LEU A 219 -17.23 -3.28 12.00
C LEU A 219 -18.11 -3.21 13.25
N GLN A 220 -19.41 -3.44 13.10
CA GLN A 220 -20.34 -3.44 14.23
C GLN A 220 -20.01 -4.56 15.23
N HIS A 221 -19.73 -5.78 14.74
CA HIS A 221 -19.40 -6.92 15.59
C HIS A 221 -18.00 -6.79 16.22
N ALA A 222 -17.00 -6.38 15.45
CA ALA A 222 -15.64 -6.23 15.94
C ALA A 222 -15.48 -5.06 16.93
N GLY A 223 -16.31 -4.02 16.81
CA GLY A 223 -16.30 -2.84 17.67
C GLY A 223 -17.22 -2.94 18.90
N GLN A 224 -17.92 -4.05 19.11
CA GLN A 224 -18.77 -4.22 20.30
C GLN A 224 -17.95 -4.13 21.58
N GLY A 225 -18.16 -3.04 22.35
CA GLY A 225 -17.49 -2.79 23.62
C GLY A 225 -16.25 -1.89 23.55
N SER A 226 -15.81 -1.42 22.39
CA SER A 226 -14.65 -0.55 22.24
C SER A 226 -15.01 0.78 21.56
N ALA A 227 -15.17 1.85 22.36
CA ALA A 227 -15.25 3.21 21.83
C ALA A 227 -13.85 3.85 21.83
N THR A 228 -12.94 3.34 20.99
CA THR A 228 -11.59 3.92 20.88
C THR A 228 -11.56 5.04 19.84
N PRO A 229 -10.67 6.04 19.96
CA PRO A 229 -10.48 7.06 18.92
C PRO A 229 -10.14 6.44 17.55
N LEU A 230 -9.45 5.32 17.56
CA LEU A 230 -9.08 4.62 16.33
C LEU A 230 -10.28 3.95 15.66
N MET A 231 -11.18 3.35 16.43
CA MET A 231 -12.44 2.81 15.91
C MET A 231 -13.32 3.91 15.31
N SER A 232 -13.42 5.07 15.97
CA SER A 232 -14.12 6.23 15.40
C SER A 232 -13.50 6.69 14.09
N ALA A 233 -12.18 6.74 14.02
CA ALA A 233 -11.49 7.10 12.77
C ALA A 233 -11.70 6.10 11.64
N VAL A 234 -11.69 4.80 11.92
CA VAL A 234 -12.03 3.77 10.93
C VAL A 234 -13.45 3.97 10.42
N HIS A 235 -14.41 4.22 11.32
CA HIS A 235 -15.79 4.50 10.95
C HIS A 235 -15.90 5.73 10.03
N ASP A 236 -15.28 6.85 10.42
CA ASP A 236 -15.33 8.10 9.65
C ASP A 236 -14.72 7.92 8.25
N LEU A 237 -13.54 7.29 8.16
CA LEU A 237 -12.84 7.02 6.90
C LEU A 237 -13.65 6.11 5.97
N THR A 238 -14.36 5.12 6.52
CA THR A 238 -15.03 4.08 5.71
C THR A 238 -16.52 4.36 5.47
N GLN A 239 -17.09 5.41 6.05
CA GLN A 239 -18.51 5.71 5.94
C GLN A 239 -18.96 5.84 4.48
N GLN A 240 -18.26 6.62 3.68
CA GLN A 240 -18.61 6.86 2.28
C GLN A 240 -18.45 5.60 1.41
N PRO A 241 -17.31 4.88 1.38
CA PRO A 241 -17.20 3.67 0.57
C PRO A 241 -18.15 2.56 1.03
N LEU A 242 -18.41 2.41 2.33
CA LEU A 242 -19.40 1.44 2.82
C LEU A 242 -20.84 1.81 2.47
N HIS A 243 -21.12 3.08 2.20
CA HIS A 243 -22.44 3.51 1.71
C HIS A 243 -22.60 3.24 0.21
N SER A 244 -21.57 3.49 -0.58
CA SER A 244 -21.60 3.37 -2.04
C SER A 244 -21.39 1.94 -2.56
N GLN A 245 -20.65 1.10 -1.81
CA GLN A 245 -20.33 -0.27 -2.17
C GLN A 245 -21.13 -1.25 -1.30
N GLY A 246 -22.31 -1.68 -1.76
CA GLY A 246 -23.25 -2.50 -0.99
C GLY A 246 -22.66 -3.78 -0.36
N GLU A 247 -21.61 -4.35 -0.95
CA GLU A 247 -20.94 -5.57 -0.48
C GLU A 247 -19.74 -5.30 0.47
N GLY A 248 -19.52 -4.06 0.88
CA GLY A 248 -18.36 -3.65 1.71
C GLY A 248 -17.16 -3.18 0.89
N MET A 249 -16.23 -2.52 1.55
CA MET A 249 -15.01 -1.96 0.98
C MET A 249 -13.91 -3.04 0.88
N ALA A 250 -13.27 -3.18 -0.27
CA ALA A 250 -12.11 -4.06 -0.42
C ALA A 250 -10.90 -3.51 0.36
N MET A 251 -10.16 -4.42 1.00
CA MET A 251 -9.01 -4.12 1.85
C MET A 251 -7.70 -4.28 1.04
N HIS A 252 -7.53 -3.45 -0.01
CA HIS A 252 -6.39 -3.58 -0.94
C HIS A 252 -5.05 -3.45 -0.20
N ASP A 253 -4.75 -2.30 0.33
CA ASP A 253 -3.49 -1.99 1.00
C ASP A 253 -3.33 -2.68 2.36
N PRO A 254 -4.39 -2.80 3.19
CA PRO A 254 -4.29 -3.56 4.42
C PRO A 254 -3.88 -5.02 4.21
N LEU A 255 -4.30 -5.65 3.09
CA LEU A 255 -3.86 -7.02 2.77
C LEU A 255 -2.36 -7.06 2.47
N ALA A 256 -1.80 -6.11 1.71
CA ALA A 256 -0.37 -6.07 1.45
C ALA A 256 0.46 -5.90 2.74
N VAL A 257 -0.01 -5.06 3.66
CA VAL A 257 0.60 -4.95 5.00
C VAL A 257 0.45 -6.25 5.78
N ALA A 258 -0.72 -6.89 5.77
CA ALA A 258 -0.94 -8.17 6.43
C ALA A 258 0.00 -9.27 5.91
N VAL A 259 0.23 -9.33 4.59
CA VAL A 259 1.20 -10.24 3.94
C VAL A 259 2.65 -9.93 4.36
N ALA A 260 2.98 -8.66 4.59
CA ALA A 260 4.27 -8.30 5.16
C ALA A 260 4.40 -8.73 6.62
N ILE A 261 3.32 -8.74 7.40
CA ILE A 261 3.29 -9.23 8.79
C ILE A 261 3.39 -10.76 8.82
N ASP A 262 2.51 -11.43 8.11
CA ASP A 262 2.39 -12.89 8.05
C ASP A 262 2.21 -13.36 6.60
N PRO A 263 3.29 -13.82 5.93
CA PRO A 263 3.21 -14.32 4.56
C PRO A 263 2.30 -15.53 4.36
N SER A 264 1.99 -16.27 5.43
CA SER A 264 1.13 -17.47 5.35
C SER A 264 -0.36 -17.14 5.17
N LEU A 265 -0.73 -15.85 5.15
CA LEU A 265 -2.10 -15.38 4.86
C LEU A 265 -2.48 -15.54 3.39
N VAL A 266 -1.50 -15.72 2.51
CA VAL A 266 -1.71 -15.91 1.07
C VAL A 266 -0.92 -17.10 0.55
N THR A 267 -1.44 -17.72 -0.52
CA THR A 267 -0.70 -18.71 -1.31
C THR A 267 -0.18 -18.02 -2.56
N CYS A 268 1.16 -18.04 -2.73
CA CYS A 268 1.83 -17.43 -3.87
C CYS A 268 2.26 -18.47 -4.91
N THR A 269 2.28 -18.03 -6.17
CA THR A 269 2.86 -18.78 -7.28
C THR A 269 3.94 -17.92 -7.95
N ALA A 270 5.12 -18.50 -8.18
CA ALA A 270 6.21 -17.82 -8.87
C ALA A 270 5.93 -17.76 -10.38
N LEU A 271 5.60 -16.58 -10.90
CA LEU A 271 5.21 -16.34 -12.29
C LEU A 271 6.08 -15.25 -12.93
N PRO A 272 6.40 -15.39 -14.25
CA PRO A 272 6.89 -14.26 -15.04
C PRO A 272 5.77 -13.23 -15.17
N VAL A 273 6.04 -11.98 -14.79
CA VAL A 273 5.07 -10.89 -14.84
C VAL A 273 5.66 -9.69 -15.58
N CYS A 274 4.87 -9.09 -16.46
CA CYS A 274 5.22 -7.84 -17.13
C CYS A 274 4.03 -6.88 -17.15
N THR A 275 4.32 -5.63 -17.50
CA THR A 275 3.30 -4.57 -17.59
C THR A 275 3.17 -4.09 -19.03
N GLU A 276 1.94 -3.93 -19.51
CA GLU A 276 1.67 -3.29 -20.80
C GLU A 276 1.81 -1.76 -20.66
N THR A 277 2.70 -1.16 -21.47
CA THR A 277 3.05 0.26 -21.37
C THR A 277 2.63 1.12 -22.57
N ARG A 278 2.06 0.54 -23.64
CA ARG A 278 1.84 1.20 -24.93
C ARG A 278 0.42 1.06 -25.48
N GLY A 279 -0.24 -0.07 -25.25
CA GLY A 279 -1.51 -0.41 -25.87
C GLY A 279 -2.63 0.57 -25.47
N PRO A 280 -3.37 1.16 -26.42
CA PRO A 280 -4.39 2.17 -26.11
C PRO A 280 -5.54 1.63 -25.24
N HIS A 281 -5.78 0.32 -25.26
CA HIS A 281 -6.84 -0.34 -24.50
C HIS A 281 -6.31 -1.20 -23.35
N THR A 282 -5.00 -1.50 -23.34
CA THR A 282 -4.37 -2.46 -22.41
C THR A 282 -3.29 -1.83 -21.54
N ILE A 283 -3.04 -0.53 -21.67
CA ILE A 283 -2.04 0.16 -20.86
C ILE A 283 -2.32 -0.03 -19.36
N GLY A 284 -1.28 -0.41 -18.62
CA GLY A 284 -1.38 -0.76 -17.20
C GLY A 284 -1.83 -2.19 -16.93
N MET A 285 -2.15 -2.99 -17.95
CA MET A 285 -2.43 -4.42 -17.77
C MET A 285 -1.22 -5.14 -17.20
N THR A 286 -1.45 -5.93 -16.17
CA THR A 286 -0.44 -6.80 -15.56
C THR A 286 -0.57 -8.19 -16.18
N VAL A 287 0.43 -8.57 -16.99
CA VAL A 287 0.42 -9.83 -17.76
C VAL A 287 1.30 -10.84 -17.05
N ALA A 288 0.70 -11.88 -16.46
CA ALA A 288 1.42 -13.02 -15.91
C ALA A 288 1.36 -14.22 -16.86
N ASP A 289 2.49 -14.86 -17.11
CA ASP A 289 2.52 -16.08 -17.93
C ASP A 289 2.14 -17.29 -17.07
N ARG A 290 0.89 -17.73 -17.18
CA ARG A 290 0.32 -18.87 -16.46
C ARG A 290 0.36 -20.19 -17.24
N ARG A 291 0.99 -20.17 -18.42
CA ARG A 291 1.22 -21.40 -19.23
C ARG A 291 2.26 -22.29 -18.53
N PRO A 292 2.40 -23.57 -18.94
CA PRO A 292 3.48 -24.43 -18.44
C PRO A 292 4.85 -23.77 -18.59
N SER A 293 5.74 -23.95 -17.61
CA SER A 293 7.03 -23.26 -17.52
C SER A 293 7.95 -23.44 -18.75
N ALA A 294 7.74 -24.49 -19.54
CA ALA A 294 8.45 -24.70 -20.81
C ALA A 294 8.23 -23.59 -21.87
N TYR A 295 7.15 -22.82 -21.73
CA TYR A 295 6.82 -21.69 -22.62
C TYR A 295 7.29 -20.34 -22.08
N TRP A 296 7.84 -20.29 -20.87
CA TRP A 296 8.25 -19.04 -20.26
C TRP A 296 9.52 -18.50 -20.88
N ARG A 297 9.60 -17.20 -20.98
CA ARG A 297 10.83 -16.53 -21.41
C ARG A 297 11.85 -16.60 -20.27
N SER A 298 13.06 -17.05 -20.59
CA SER A 298 14.16 -17.23 -19.64
C SER A 298 14.73 -15.91 -19.12
N ASP A 299 14.51 -14.80 -19.85
CA ASP A 299 14.98 -13.44 -19.51
C ASP A 299 14.02 -12.65 -18.59
N MET A 300 12.88 -13.24 -18.23
CA MET A 300 11.90 -12.61 -17.35
C MET A 300 12.06 -13.05 -15.90
N PRO A 301 12.29 -12.13 -14.96
CA PRO A 301 12.24 -12.44 -13.52
C PRO A 301 10.88 -13.02 -13.15
N ARG A 302 10.88 -13.87 -12.14
CA ARG A 302 9.64 -14.38 -11.55
C ARG A 302 9.31 -13.59 -10.31
N LEU A 303 8.04 -13.24 -10.15
CA LEU A 303 7.49 -12.63 -8.94
C LEU A 303 6.68 -13.68 -8.19
N GLU A 304 6.69 -13.62 -6.86
CA GLU A 304 5.76 -14.36 -6.03
C GLU A 304 4.40 -13.66 -6.11
N VAL A 305 3.44 -14.22 -6.87
CA VAL A 305 2.11 -13.64 -7.08
C VAL A 305 1.12 -14.32 -6.14
N ALA A 306 0.49 -13.55 -5.26
CA ALA A 306 -0.57 -14.04 -4.38
C ALA A 306 -1.84 -14.34 -5.20
N LEU A 307 -2.32 -15.59 -5.18
CA LEU A 307 -3.49 -16.05 -5.93
C LEU A 307 -4.61 -16.58 -5.03
N GLU A 308 -4.30 -16.92 -3.77
CA GLU A 308 -5.28 -17.33 -2.77
C GLU A 308 -5.04 -16.56 -1.48
N VAL A 309 -6.09 -16.34 -0.68
CA VAL A 309 -6.04 -15.59 0.57
C VAL A 309 -6.93 -16.21 1.64
N ASP A 310 -6.43 -16.28 2.88
CA ASP A 310 -7.23 -16.59 4.06
C ASP A 310 -7.89 -15.32 4.61
N THR A 311 -9.03 -14.99 4.04
CA THR A 311 -9.80 -13.77 4.37
C THR A 311 -10.13 -13.68 5.86
N ALA A 312 -10.49 -14.79 6.48
CA ALA A 312 -10.89 -14.82 7.89
C ALA A 312 -9.72 -14.43 8.80
N ARG A 313 -8.52 -14.97 8.53
CA ARG A 313 -7.32 -14.61 9.30
C ARG A 313 -6.89 -13.16 9.07
N VAL A 314 -7.00 -12.64 7.84
CA VAL A 314 -6.69 -11.24 7.54
C VAL A 314 -7.61 -10.30 8.32
N LEU A 315 -8.93 -10.52 8.24
CA LEU A 315 -9.91 -9.70 8.97
C LEU A 315 -9.73 -9.79 10.48
N LYS A 316 -9.43 -10.99 11.02
CA LYS A 316 -9.11 -11.17 12.45
C LYS A 316 -7.86 -10.39 12.85
N LEU A 317 -6.80 -10.44 12.02
CA LEU A 317 -5.57 -9.68 12.27
C LEU A 317 -5.88 -8.18 12.32
N PHE A 318 -6.60 -7.66 11.34
CA PHE A 318 -7.00 -6.25 11.28
C PHE A 318 -7.83 -5.85 12.52
N ALA A 319 -8.86 -6.63 12.85
CA ALA A 319 -9.68 -6.34 14.03
C ALA A 319 -8.84 -6.28 15.32
N THR A 320 -7.99 -7.27 15.52
CA THR A 320 -7.16 -7.36 16.73
C THR A 320 -6.14 -6.21 16.86
N ARG A 321 -5.67 -5.64 15.74
CA ARG A 321 -4.66 -4.57 15.76
C ARG A 321 -5.26 -3.16 15.73
N VAL A 322 -6.38 -2.99 15.03
CA VAL A 322 -6.92 -1.69 14.69
C VAL A 322 -8.25 -1.39 15.40
N LEU A 323 -9.09 -2.40 15.63
CA LEU A 323 -10.44 -2.17 16.17
C LEU A 323 -10.55 -2.47 17.68
N THR A 324 -9.53 -3.05 18.29
CA THR A 324 -9.43 -3.30 19.75
C THR A 324 -8.27 -2.49 20.36
#